data_abc80c0e20e700972ae551c885abf752
#
_entry.id   abc80c0e20e700972ae551c885abf752
#
_cell.length_a   1.000
_cell.length_b   1.000
_cell.length_c   1.000
_cell.angle_alpha   90.00
_cell.angle_beta   90.00
_cell.angle_gamma   90.00
#
_symmetry.space_group_name_H-M   'P 1'
#
loop_
_entity.id
_entity.type
_entity.pdbx_description
1 polymer ?
#
loop_
_entity_poly.entity_id
_entity_poly.type
_entity_poly.pdbx_seq_one_letter_code
_entity_poly.pdbx_strand_id
1 'polypeptide(L)'
;MKKRIFTGAATALITPMKADGSVNFERLETLVDEQVKGGIDALVICGTTGEKSTLNYDEHVKVIETAAMVNAGRVPIIAGTGSNDTVYSVGLCEDAEKAGADAFLMVTPYYNKTSQRGLVAHYNYIADRVNKPIILYNVPSRTGVAIKPETYKELSKHPNIVATKEANGDLSSVAKTRYLCGDDLDIYSGNDDQAVAMMSLGGIGVISVLSNFLPGVMHKMCAEYLEGHTKDAAEMQIKYVGLMNALFSDVNPIPVKEAMNMLGLEAGPCRLPLYPMESAAREKLREKLIECGFLK
;
A
#
# COMPACT_ATOMS: atom_id res chain seq x y z
N MET A 1 9.62 -4.48 -22.38
CA MET A 1 9.43 -4.24 -20.92
C MET A 1 8.11 -3.52 -20.72
N LYS A 2 7.33 -3.92 -19.74
CA LYS A 2 6.09 -3.25 -19.36
C LYS A 2 6.40 -1.87 -18.76
N LYS A 3 5.39 -0.97 -18.76
CA LYS A 3 5.55 0.37 -18.18
C LYS A 3 5.62 0.25 -16.66
N ARG A 4 6.75 0.62 -16.06
CA ARG A 4 6.92 0.72 -14.62
C ARG A 4 6.09 1.89 -14.08
N ILE A 5 5.42 1.71 -12.93
CA ILE A 5 4.58 2.74 -12.32
C ILE A 5 5.46 3.72 -11.51
N PHE A 6 6.29 3.17 -10.62
CA PHE A 6 7.26 3.94 -9.82
C PHE A 6 8.43 3.04 -9.39
N THR A 7 9.47 3.63 -8.84
CA THR A 7 10.51 2.98 -8.02
C THR A 7 10.64 3.73 -6.73
N GLY A 8 11.10 3.07 -5.66
CA GLY A 8 11.24 3.72 -4.36
C GLY A 8 10.08 3.42 -3.41
N ALA A 9 9.55 4.42 -2.73
CA ALA A 9 8.53 4.25 -1.70
C ALA A 9 7.19 4.89 -2.12
N ALA A 10 6.11 4.12 -2.03
CA ALA A 10 4.75 4.64 -2.09
C ALA A 10 4.11 4.65 -0.70
N THR A 11 3.31 5.64 -0.38
CA THR A 11 2.52 5.64 0.85
C THR A 11 1.18 4.96 0.64
N ALA A 12 0.92 3.89 1.40
CA ALA A 12 -0.44 3.41 1.62
C ALA A 12 -1.17 4.44 2.52
N LEU A 13 -1.72 5.49 1.91
CA LEU A 13 -2.23 6.65 2.62
C LEU A 13 -3.46 6.31 3.46
N ILE A 14 -3.49 6.78 4.71
CA ILE A 14 -4.70 6.71 5.54
C ILE A 14 -5.79 7.60 4.95
N THR A 15 -7.06 7.27 5.20
CA THR A 15 -8.17 8.19 4.98
C THR A 15 -8.48 8.88 6.32
N PRO A 16 -8.24 10.19 6.46
CA PRO A 16 -8.52 10.89 7.71
C PRO A 16 -10.02 11.00 7.92
N MET A 17 -10.44 10.77 9.17
CA MET A 17 -11.85 10.80 9.56
C MET A 17 -12.11 11.90 10.60
N LYS A 18 -13.28 12.51 10.56
CA LYS A 18 -13.79 13.37 11.63
C LYS A 18 -14.28 12.52 12.82
N ALA A 19 -14.55 13.15 13.94
CA ALA A 19 -15.01 12.46 15.16
C ALA A 19 -16.34 11.71 14.95
N ASP A 20 -17.18 12.14 14.02
CA ASP A 20 -18.44 11.49 13.66
C ASP A 20 -18.26 10.32 12.65
N GLY A 21 -17.03 10.04 12.24
CA GLY A 21 -16.68 9.00 11.28
C GLY A 21 -16.84 9.41 9.82
N SER A 22 -17.23 10.65 9.51
CA SER A 22 -17.21 11.14 8.12
C SER A 22 -15.78 11.39 7.65
N VAL A 23 -15.55 11.28 6.32
CA VAL A 23 -14.22 11.57 5.74
C VAL A 23 -13.88 13.05 5.94
N ASN A 24 -12.68 13.33 6.43
CA ASN A 24 -12.14 14.68 6.55
C ASN A 24 -11.39 15.06 5.27
N PHE A 25 -12.10 15.54 4.26
CA PHE A 25 -11.53 15.89 2.96
C PHE A 25 -10.50 17.02 3.05
N GLU A 26 -10.70 18.02 3.90
CA GLU A 26 -9.74 19.10 4.10
C GLU A 26 -8.40 18.59 4.63
N ARG A 27 -8.45 17.66 5.60
CA ARG A 27 -7.22 17.01 6.08
C ARG A 27 -6.61 16.07 5.03
N LEU A 28 -7.42 15.40 4.22
CA LEU A 28 -6.94 14.56 3.13
C LEU A 28 -6.13 15.39 2.11
N GLU A 29 -6.64 16.55 1.72
CA GLU A 29 -5.95 17.48 0.83
C GLU A 29 -4.57 17.87 1.39
N THR A 30 -4.53 18.24 2.66
CA THR A 30 -3.28 18.59 3.35
C THR A 30 -2.31 17.40 3.41
N LEU A 31 -2.81 16.19 3.76
CA LEU A 31 -1.98 14.98 3.83
C LEU A 31 -1.35 14.63 2.48
N VAL A 32 -2.11 14.71 1.40
CA VAL A 32 -1.59 14.46 0.04
C VAL A 32 -0.46 15.41 -0.30
N ASP A 33 -0.63 16.69 -0.02
CA ASP A 33 0.40 17.72 -0.30
C ASP A 33 1.64 17.52 0.59
N GLU A 34 1.45 17.22 1.88
CA GLU A 34 2.53 16.87 2.83
C GLU A 34 3.35 15.67 2.36
N GLN A 35 2.70 14.63 1.86
CA GLN A 35 3.37 13.44 1.32
C GLN A 35 4.26 13.78 0.12
N VAL A 36 3.72 14.51 -0.84
CA VAL A 36 4.47 14.92 -2.04
C VAL A 36 5.64 15.82 -1.67
N LYS A 37 5.43 16.81 -0.78
CA LYS A 37 6.50 17.68 -0.27
C LYS A 37 7.55 16.91 0.54
N GLY A 38 7.13 15.85 1.21
CA GLY A 38 8.00 14.93 1.95
C GLY A 38 8.83 14.00 1.07
N GLY A 39 8.65 14.05 -0.25
CA GLY A 39 9.47 13.31 -1.23
C GLY A 39 9.02 11.89 -1.50
N ILE A 40 7.74 11.55 -1.27
CA ILE A 40 7.23 10.22 -1.62
C ILE A 40 7.22 9.99 -3.14
N ASP A 41 7.45 8.75 -3.59
CA ASP A 41 7.53 8.42 -5.02
C ASP A 41 6.18 8.06 -5.66
N ALA A 42 5.17 7.67 -4.87
CA ALA A 42 3.80 7.41 -5.31
C ALA A 42 2.83 7.42 -4.13
N LEU A 43 1.53 7.52 -4.41
CA LEU A 43 0.47 7.47 -3.40
C LEU A 43 -0.50 6.33 -3.71
N VAL A 44 -0.76 5.46 -2.74
CA VAL A 44 -1.81 4.44 -2.79
C VAL A 44 -3.01 4.93 -2.01
N ILE A 45 -4.09 5.23 -2.71
CA ILE A 45 -5.33 5.78 -2.17
C ILE A 45 -6.38 4.68 -2.06
N CYS A 46 -7.15 4.67 -0.99
CA CYS A 46 -8.17 3.66 -0.73
C CYS A 46 -7.63 2.21 -0.75
N GLY A 47 -6.40 2.00 -0.24
CA GLY A 47 -5.90 0.67 0.11
C GLY A 47 -6.50 0.17 1.42
N THR A 48 -5.94 -0.90 1.98
CA THR A 48 -6.30 -1.41 3.32
C THR A 48 -6.09 -0.35 4.40
N THR A 49 -4.95 0.33 4.35
CA THR A 49 -4.60 1.43 5.28
C THR A 49 -5.53 2.63 5.12
N GLY A 50 -6.05 2.86 3.92
CA GLY A 50 -7.06 3.89 3.63
C GLY A 50 -8.50 3.48 3.95
N GLU A 51 -8.72 2.38 4.69
CA GLU A 51 -10.03 1.92 5.17
C GLU A 51 -11.09 1.72 4.06
N LYS A 52 -10.64 1.31 2.87
CA LYS A 52 -11.57 1.18 1.72
C LYS A 52 -12.81 0.32 2.00
N SER A 53 -12.69 -0.66 2.90
CA SER A 53 -13.77 -1.60 3.20
C SER A 53 -14.96 -0.95 3.95
N THR A 54 -14.76 0.22 4.52
CA THR A 54 -15.78 0.98 5.27
C THR A 54 -16.14 2.31 4.61
N LEU A 55 -15.51 2.63 3.48
CA LEU A 55 -15.97 3.70 2.59
C LEU A 55 -17.12 3.18 1.75
N ASN A 56 -18.22 3.94 1.66
CA ASN A 56 -19.23 3.65 0.64
C ASN A 56 -18.68 3.98 -0.77
N TYR A 57 -19.43 3.62 -1.81
CA TYR A 57 -18.95 3.77 -3.20
C TYR A 57 -18.60 5.22 -3.55
N ASP A 58 -19.49 6.15 -3.21
CA ASP A 58 -19.32 7.57 -3.55
C ASP A 58 -18.15 8.19 -2.76
N GLU A 59 -17.99 7.85 -1.47
CA GLU A 59 -16.84 8.25 -0.67
C GLU A 59 -15.55 7.71 -1.25
N HIS A 60 -15.53 6.44 -1.68
CA HIS A 60 -14.34 5.80 -2.25
C HIS A 60 -13.85 6.56 -3.50
N VAL A 61 -14.75 6.82 -4.45
CA VAL A 61 -14.43 7.57 -5.68
C VAL A 61 -14.02 8.99 -5.34
N LYS A 62 -14.74 9.65 -4.41
CA LYS A 62 -14.44 11.04 -3.99
C LYS A 62 -13.08 11.19 -3.31
N VAL A 63 -12.64 10.21 -2.51
CA VAL A 63 -11.31 10.20 -1.88
C VAL A 63 -10.23 10.11 -2.95
N ILE A 64 -10.40 9.26 -3.98
CA ILE A 64 -9.47 9.15 -5.11
C ILE A 64 -9.42 10.47 -5.89
N GLU A 65 -10.57 11.04 -6.24
CA GLU A 65 -10.68 12.30 -6.98
C GLU A 65 -10.00 13.45 -6.24
N THR A 66 -10.26 13.58 -4.92
CA THR A 66 -9.64 14.62 -4.09
C THR A 66 -8.12 14.46 -4.06
N ALA A 67 -7.63 13.24 -3.86
CA ALA A 67 -6.19 12.99 -3.85
C ALA A 67 -5.53 13.28 -5.21
N ALA A 68 -6.15 12.87 -6.31
CA ALA A 68 -5.65 13.12 -7.66
C ALA A 68 -5.63 14.64 -7.99
N MET A 69 -6.70 15.36 -7.62
CA MET A 69 -6.80 16.81 -7.81
C MET A 69 -5.68 17.55 -7.08
N VAL A 70 -5.47 17.25 -5.79
CA VAL A 70 -4.42 17.91 -4.99
C VAL A 70 -3.03 17.50 -5.45
N ASN A 71 -2.84 16.23 -5.79
CA ASN A 71 -1.57 15.73 -6.31
C ASN A 71 -1.15 16.42 -7.62
N ALA A 72 -2.12 16.80 -8.46
CA ALA A 72 -1.89 17.53 -9.72
C ALA A 72 -0.80 16.90 -10.61
N GLY A 73 -0.72 15.56 -10.65
CA GLY A 73 0.24 14.81 -11.47
C GLY A 73 1.69 14.83 -10.98
N ARG A 74 1.96 15.29 -9.75
CA ARG A 74 3.33 15.35 -9.20
C ARG A 74 3.95 13.98 -8.96
N VAL A 75 3.14 13.01 -8.53
CA VAL A 75 3.53 11.60 -8.36
C VAL A 75 2.40 10.68 -8.85
N PRO A 76 2.65 9.40 -9.17
CA PRO A 76 1.58 8.47 -9.54
C PRO A 76 0.54 8.27 -8.42
N ILE A 77 -0.75 8.27 -8.77
CA ILE A 77 -1.88 7.88 -7.91
C ILE A 77 -2.29 6.46 -8.22
N ILE A 78 -2.20 5.58 -7.25
CA ILE A 78 -2.56 4.18 -7.34
C ILE A 78 -3.84 3.95 -6.53
N ALA A 79 -4.95 3.65 -7.19
CA ALA A 79 -6.23 3.44 -6.53
C ALA A 79 -6.42 1.98 -6.07
N GLY A 80 -6.84 1.78 -4.84
CA GLY A 80 -7.21 0.48 -4.31
C GLY A 80 -8.59 0.04 -4.78
N THR A 81 -8.68 -0.69 -5.89
CA THR A 81 -9.94 -1.06 -6.56
C THR A 81 -10.28 -2.55 -6.47
N GLY A 82 -9.36 -3.40 -5.96
CA GLY A 82 -9.60 -4.84 -5.82
C GLY A 82 -10.77 -5.17 -4.90
N SER A 83 -11.59 -6.14 -5.27
CA SER A 83 -12.73 -6.65 -4.50
C SER A 83 -12.82 -8.18 -4.62
N ASN A 84 -13.66 -8.79 -3.81
CA ASN A 84 -14.04 -10.19 -3.94
C ASN A 84 -15.19 -10.41 -4.95
N ASP A 85 -15.66 -9.35 -5.60
CA ASP A 85 -16.57 -9.35 -6.75
C ASP A 85 -15.81 -8.81 -7.97
N THR A 86 -15.72 -9.65 -9.01
CA THR A 86 -14.97 -9.34 -10.24
C THR A 86 -15.58 -8.17 -11.02
N VAL A 87 -16.90 -8.14 -11.15
CA VAL A 87 -17.61 -7.12 -11.92
C VAL A 87 -17.61 -5.78 -11.19
N TYR A 88 -17.80 -5.80 -9.88
CA TYR A 88 -17.67 -4.62 -9.03
C TYR A 88 -16.28 -3.99 -9.13
N SER A 89 -15.21 -4.83 -9.17
CA SER A 89 -13.85 -4.34 -9.36
C SER A 89 -13.65 -3.62 -10.69
N VAL A 90 -14.25 -4.10 -11.78
CA VAL A 90 -14.19 -3.41 -13.10
C VAL A 90 -14.84 -2.03 -13.02
N GLY A 91 -16.06 -1.93 -12.52
CA GLY A 91 -16.76 -0.64 -12.38
C GLY A 91 -15.99 0.35 -11.52
N LEU A 92 -15.43 -0.12 -10.40
CA LEU A 92 -14.64 0.73 -9.52
C LEU A 92 -13.31 1.19 -10.18
N CYS A 93 -12.69 0.35 -11.02
CA CYS A 93 -11.52 0.76 -11.82
C CYS A 93 -11.89 1.85 -12.83
N GLU A 94 -13.01 1.71 -13.53
CA GLU A 94 -13.47 2.69 -14.51
C GLU A 94 -13.71 4.07 -13.86
N ASP A 95 -14.35 4.10 -12.69
CA ASP A 95 -14.61 5.35 -11.99
C ASP A 95 -13.35 5.91 -11.31
N ALA A 96 -12.45 5.05 -10.81
CA ALA A 96 -11.14 5.48 -10.32
C ALA A 96 -10.26 6.08 -11.44
N GLU A 97 -10.30 5.53 -12.67
CA GLU A 97 -9.61 6.12 -13.83
C GLU A 97 -10.16 7.52 -14.16
N LYS A 98 -11.49 7.69 -14.18
CA LYS A 98 -12.15 8.99 -14.37
C LYS A 98 -11.78 9.99 -13.25
N ALA A 99 -11.63 9.49 -12.02
CA ALA A 99 -11.22 10.26 -10.85
C ALA A 99 -9.71 10.63 -10.86
N GLY A 100 -8.93 10.17 -11.84
CA GLY A 100 -7.54 10.55 -12.02
C GLY A 100 -6.50 9.55 -11.52
N ALA A 101 -6.86 8.29 -11.29
CA ALA A 101 -5.91 7.24 -10.96
C ALA A 101 -5.02 6.86 -12.16
N ASP A 102 -3.73 6.66 -11.89
CA ASP A 102 -2.72 6.24 -12.87
C ASP A 102 -2.54 4.73 -12.92
N ALA A 103 -2.90 4.02 -11.85
CA ALA A 103 -2.80 2.57 -11.72
C ALA A 103 -3.80 2.03 -10.68
N PHE A 104 -3.98 0.72 -10.66
CA PHE A 104 -4.87 0.04 -9.73
C PHE A 104 -4.12 -0.93 -8.82
N LEU A 105 -4.39 -0.89 -7.51
CA LEU A 105 -3.97 -1.89 -6.53
C LEU A 105 -5.12 -2.87 -6.29
N MET A 106 -4.91 -4.15 -6.62
CA MET A 106 -5.95 -5.16 -6.60
C MET A 106 -5.63 -6.29 -5.63
N VAL A 107 -6.24 -6.25 -4.44
CA VAL A 107 -6.15 -7.32 -3.45
C VAL A 107 -6.79 -8.61 -3.97
N THR A 108 -6.27 -9.78 -3.55
CA THR A 108 -6.89 -11.07 -3.86
C THR A 108 -8.33 -11.14 -3.33
N PRO A 109 -9.24 -11.87 -4.01
CA PRO A 109 -10.60 -12.07 -3.51
C PRO A 109 -10.57 -12.65 -2.09
N TYR A 110 -11.13 -11.92 -1.15
CA TYR A 110 -11.24 -12.26 0.27
C TYR A 110 -12.60 -12.86 0.57
N TYR A 111 -12.72 -13.61 1.67
CA TYR A 111 -13.95 -14.22 2.16
C TYR A 111 -14.44 -15.40 1.29
N ASN A 112 -14.97 -15.14 0.07
CA ASN A 112 -15.39 -16.16 -0.88
C ASN A 112 -14.19 -16.95 -1.48
N LYS A 113 -12.96 -16.40 -1.41
CA LYS A 113 -11.72 -17.01 -1.87
C LYS A 113 -11.81 -17.53 -3.32
N THR A 114 -10.78 -18.19 -3.79
CA THR A 114 -10.82 -18.93 -5.07
C THR A 114 -9.59 -19.81 -5.24
N SER A 115 -9.60 -20.69 -6.25
CA SER A 115 -8.43 -21.46 -6.67
C SER A 115 -7.42 -20.61 -7.46
N GLN A 116 -6.20 -21.12 -7.67
CA GLN A 116 -5.20 -20.44 -8.49
C GLN A 116 -5.69 -20.19 -9.93
N ARG A 117 -6.44 -21.12 -10.52
CA ARG A 117 -7.09 -20.94 -11.82
C ARG A 117 -8.14 -19.82 -11.78
N GLY A 118 -8.88 -19.75 -10.68
CA GLY A 118 -9.87 -18.68 -10.47
C GLY A 118 -9.20 -17.32 -10.29
N LEU A 119 -8.02 -17.22 -9.63
CA LEU A 119 -7.24 -15.98 -9.58
C LEU A 119 -6.82 -15.53 -11.00
N VAL A 120 -6.33 -16.45 -11.84
CA VAL A 120 -5.98 -16.15 -13.23
C VAL A 120 -7.20 -15.62 -13.99
N ALA A 121 -8.34 -16.30 -13.88
CA ALA A 121 -9.58 -15.88 -14.55
C ALA A 121 -10.07 -14.52 -14.06
N HIS A 122 -10.07 -14.29 -12.74
CA HIS A 122 -10.49 -13.04 -12.11
C HIS A 122 -9.65 -11.86 -12.59
N TYR A 123 -8.32 -11.94 -12.47
CA TYR A 123 -7.46 -10.84 -12.82
C TYR A 123 -7.37 -10.58 -14.32
N ASN A 124 -7.35 -11.62 -15.15
CA ASN A 124 -7.38 -11.44 -16.61
C ASN A 124 -8.72 -10.81 -17.06
N TYR A 125 -9.85 -11.26 -16.49
CA TYR A 125 -11.15 -10.66 -16.80
C TYR A 125 -11.18 -9.15 -16.54
N ILE A 126 -10.59 -8.70 -15.42
CA ILE A 126 -10.50 -7.29 -15.09
C ILE A 126 -9.48 -6.60 -16.01
N ALA A 127 -8.30 -7.18 -16.17
CA ALA A 127 -7.21 -6.59 -16.97
C ALA A 127 -7.58 -6.39 -18.46
N ASP A 128 -8.45 -7.25 -19.00
CA ASP A 128 -9.00 -7.13 -20.35
C ASP A 128 -9.98 -5.94 -20.52
N ARG A 129 -10.47 -5.37 -19.40
CA ARG A 129 -11.54 -4.36 -19.38
C ARG A 129 -11.12 -3.00 -18.85
N VAL A 130 -9.88 -2.88 -18.39
CA VAL A 130 -9.34 -1.64 -17.84
C VAL A 130 -8.14 -1.16 -18.64
N ASN A 131 -7.91 0.16 -18.67
CA ASN A 131 -6.85 0.76 -19.48
C ASN A 131 -5.57 1.06 -18.67
N LYS A 132 -5.67 1.12 -17.34
CA LYS A 132 -4.53 1.44 -16.48
C LYS A 132 -3.82 0.18 -15.97
N PRO A 133 -2.53 0.27 -15.67
CA PRO A 133 -1.76 -0.87 -15.16
C PRO A 133 -2.26 -1.33 -13.79
N ILE A 134 -2.14 -2.63 -13.56
CA ILE A 134 -2.56 -3.32 -12.34
C ILE A 134 -1.34 -3.75 -11.53
N ILE A 135 -1.38 -3.45 -10.23
CA ILE A 135 -0.53 -4.03 -9.18
C ILE A 135 -1.38 -5.07 -8.45
N LEU A 136 -1.01 -6.34 -8.54
CA LEU A 136 -1.62 -7.39 -7.73
C LEU A 136 -1.26 -7.17 -6.26
N TYR A 137 -2.16 -7.51 -5.32
CA TYR A 137 -1.84 -7.40 -3.91
C TYR A 137 -2.09 -8.73 -3.19
N ASN A 138 -0.99 -9.34 -2.73
CA ASN A 138 -0.97 -10.63 -2.05
C ASN A 138 -0.77 -10.45 -0.55
N VAL A 139 -1.83 -10.67 0.23
CA VAL A 139 -1.86 -10.53 1.69
C VAL A 139 -2.67 -11.65 2.33
N PRO A 140 -2.18 -12.90 2.28
CA PRO A 140 -2.96 -14.08 2.67
C PRO A 140 -3.41 -14.08 4.14
N SER A 141 -2.70 -13.37 5.02
CA SER A 141 -3.10 -13.19 6.43
C SER A 141 -4.45 -12.46 6.57
N ARG A 142 -4.86 -11.66 5.58
CA ARG A 142 -6.14 -10.94 5.56
C ARG A 142 -7.18 -11.61 4.67
N THR A 143 -6.75 -12.16 3.55
CA THR A 143 -7.68 -12.67 2.52
C THR A 143 -7.95 -14.16 2.62
N GLY A 144 -7.05 -14.91 3.26
CA GLY A 144 -7.10 -16.36 3.34
C GLY A 144 -6.81 -17.07 2.02
N VAL A 145 -6.29 -16.35 1.01
CA VAL A 145 -5.80 -16.90 -0.27
C VAL A 145 -4.49 -16.23 -0.68
N ALA A 146 -3.51 -17.02 -1.08
CA ALA A 146 -2.23 -16.54 -1.58
C ALA A 146 -2.11 -16.76 -3.09
N ILE A 147 -1.49 -15.81 -3.79
CA ILE A 147 -1.05 -16.00 -5.17
C ILE A 147 0.27 -16.78 -5.13
N LYS A 148 0.32 -17.92 -5.81
CA LYS A 148 1.53 -18.74 -5.90
C LYS A 148 2.48 -18.19 -7.00
N PRO A 149 3.80 -18.43 -6.90
CA PRO A 149 4.76 -17.99 -7.92
C PRO A 149 4.40 -18.42 -9.35
N GLU A 150 3.86 -19.63 -9.52
CA GLU A 150 3.42 -20.13 -10.83
C GLU A 150 2.20 -19.36 -11.36
N THR A 151 1.35 -18.87 -10.47
CA THR A 151 0.19 -18.05 -10.83
C THR A 151 0.63 -16.64 -11.25
N TYR A 152 1.62 -16.06 -10.56
CA TYR A 152 2.26 -14.81 -10.99
C TYR A 152 2.86 -14.94 -12.39
N LYS A 153 3.56 -16.05 -12.68
CA LYS A 153 4.10 -16.33 -14.03
C LYS A 153 3.01 -16.33 -15.10
N GLU A 154 1.83 -16.85 -14.80
CA GLU A 154 0.71 -16.83 -15.76
C GLU A 154 0.13 -15.42 -15.90
N LEU A 155 -0.12 -14.74 -14.80
CA LEU A 155 -0.67 -13.39 -14.77
C LEU A 155 0.28 -12.36 -15.39
N SER A 156 1.59 -12.52 -15.22
CA SER A 156 2.58 -11.61 -15.80
C SER A 156 2.64 -11.61 -17.32
N LYS A 157 1.99 -12.56 -17.99
CA LYS A 157 1.85 -12.54 -19.45
C LYS A 157 0.88 -11.46 -19.94
N HIS A 158 -0.07 -11.03 -19.09
CA HIS A 158 -1.01 -9.98 -19.45
C HIS A 158 -0.33 -8.61 -19.46
N PRO A 159 -0.46 -7.79 -20.52
CA PRO A 159 0.25 -6.52 -20.66
C PRO A 159 -0.10 -5.51 -19.55
N ASN A 160 -1.34 -5.48 -19.06
CA ASN A 160 -1.79 -4.56 -18.03
C ASN A 160 -1.47 -5.01 -16.60
N ILE A 161 -1.07 -6.28 -16.38
CA ILE A 161 -0.63 -6.75 -15.06
C ILE A 161 0.89 -6.56 -14.97
N VAL A 162 1.33 -5.51 -14.29
CA VAL A 162 2.71 -5.02 -14.36
C VAL A 162 3.51 -5.26 -13.10
N ALA A 163 2.85 -5.41 -11.94
CA ALA A 163 3.53 -5.53 -10.66
C ALA A 163 2.73 -6.32 -9.63
N THR A 164 3.40 -6.66 -8.54
CA THR A 164 2.77 -7.15 -7.30
C THR A 164 3.25 -6.37 -6.09
N LYS A 165 2.32 -6.07 -5.16
CA LYS A 165 2.60 -5.74 -3.77
C LYS A 165 2.58 -7.05 -2.98
N GLU A 166 3.74 -7.51 -2.56
CA GLU A 166 3.88 -8.78 -1.85
C GLU A 166 3.96 -8.55 -0.33
N ALA A 167 3.01 -9.14 0.38
CA ALA A 167 2.89 -9.03 1.84
C ALA A 167 2.62 -10.39 2.51
N ASN A 168 3.11 -11.49 1.90
CA ASN A 168 2.97 -12.84 2.47
C ASN A 168 4.01 -13.16 3.55
N GLY A 169 5.08 -12.35 3.68
CA GLY A 169 6.15 -12.56 4.64
C GLY A 169 7.18 -13.64 4.24
N ASP A 170 7.05 -14.27 3.09
CA ASP A 170 7.91 -15.37 2.60
C ASP A 170 8.88 -14.88 1.51
N LEU A 171 10.11 -14.54 1.91
CA LEU A 171 11.17 -14.12 0.99
C LEU A 171 11.56 -15.22 -0.01
N SER A 172 11.42 -16.51 0.34
CA SER A 172 11.68 -17.62 -0.59
C SER A 172 10.66 -17.61 -1.75
N SER A 173 9.39 -17.31 -1.43
CA SER A 173 8.34 -17.12 -2.45
C SER A 173 8.63 -15.91 -3.34
N VAL A 174 9.16 -14.82 -2.79
CA VAL A 174 9.59 -13.63 -3.56
C VAL A 174 10.70 -14.00 -4.56
N ALA A 175 11.76 -14.68 -4.09
CA ALA A 175 12.86 -15.14 -4.94
C ALA A 175 12.37 -16.04 -6.08
N LYS A 176 11.46 -16.98 -5.77
CA LYS A 176 10.85 -17.86 -6.78
C LYS A 176 9.98 -17.09 -7.78
N THR A 177 9.23 -16.12 -7.32
CA THR A 177 8.42 -15.23 -8.19
C THR A 177 9.32 -14.47 -9.14
N ARG A 178 10.40 -13.85 -8.64
CA ARG A 178 11.40 -13.17 -9.49
C ARG A 178 12.04 -14.10 -10.49
N TYR A 179 12.42 -15.30 -10.08
CA TYR A 179 12.98 -16.33 -11.00
C TYR A 179 12.01 -16.71 -12.12
N LEU A 180 10.71 -16.84 -11.82
CA LEU A 180 9.71 -17.29 -12.81
C LEU A 180 9.20 -16.18 -13.73
N CYS A 181 9.11 -14.94 -13.24
CA CYS A 181 8.53 -13.80 -13.93
C CYS A 181 9.59 -12.90 -14.59
N GLY A 182 10.84 -12.94 -14.11
CA GLY A 182 11.90 -12.06 -14.61
C GLY A 182 11.46 -10.58 -14.49
N ASP A 183 11.65 -9.84 -15.60
CA ASP A 183 11.31 -8.41 -15.69
C ASP A 183 9.85 -8.16 -16.15
N ASP A 184 9.06 -9.22 -16.31
CA ASP A 184 7.66 -9.10 -16.70
C ASP A 184 6.72 -8.76 -15.52
N LEU A 185 7.24 -8.77 -14.27
CA LEU A 185 6.48 -8.40 -13.08
C LEU A 185 7.39 -7.67 -12.08
N ASP A 186 7.15 -6.39 -11.88
CA ASP A 186 7.81 -5.63 -10.82
C ASP A 186 7.30 -6.09 -9.44
N ILE A 187 8.18 -6.07 -8.41
CA ILE A 187 7.84 -6.50 -7.06
C ILE A 187 8.04 -5.34 -6.10
N TYR A 188 6.98 -4.97 -5.36
CA TYR A 188 7.03 -4.04 -4.25
C TYR A 188 6.82 -4.78 -2.94
N SER A 189 7.59 -4.45 -1.91
CA SER A 189 7.28 -4.92 -0.56
C SER A 189 5.96 -4.33 -0.08
N GLY A 190 5.13 -5.16 0.53
CA GLY A 190 3.94 -4.73 1.27
C GLY A 190 4.20 -4.57 2.76
N ASN A 191 5.41 -4.94 3.22
CA ASN A 191 5.86 -4.92 4.61
C ASN A 191 7.08 -4.01 4.73
N ASP A 192 6.99 -2.97 5.57
CA ASP A 192 8.06 -2.00 5.77
C ASP A 192 9.34 -2.65 6.30
N ASP A 193 9.21 -3.60 7.23
CA ASP A 193 10.31 -4.34 7.86
C ASP A 193 11.03 -5.32 6.93
N GLN A 194 10.51 -5.58 5.74
CA GLN A 194 11.10 -6.46 4.73
C GLN A 194 11.56 -5.72 3.46
N ALA A 195 11.43 -4.39 3.41
CA ALA A 195 11.65 -3.61 2.19
C ALA A 195 13.05 -3.85 1.60
N VAL A 196 14.10 -3.65 2.37
CA VAL A 196 15.50 -3.82 1.92
C VAL A 196 15.81 -5.27 1.55
N ALA A 197 15.33 -6.24 2.34
CA ALA A 197 15.51 -7.66 2.03
C ALA A 197 14.81 -8.05 0.72
N MET A 198 13.61 -7.52 0.46
CA MET A 198 12.89 -7.77 -0.79
C MET A 198 13.58 -7.12 -1.99
N MET A 199 14.14 -5.92 -1.82
CA MET A 199 14.93 -5.25 -2.85
C MET A 199 16.18 -6.05 -3.21
N SER A 200 16.81 -6.75 -2.26
CA SER A 200 17.95 -7.64 -2.52
C SER A 200 17.59 -8.87 -3.39
N LEU A 201 16.31 -9.20 -3.47
CA LEU A 201 15.76 -10.26 -4.33
C LEU A 201 15.16 -9.72 -5.64
N GLY A 202 15.44 -8.47 -6.00
CA GLY A 202 14.98 -7.83 -7.23
C GLY A 202 13.66 -7.08 -7.09
N GLY A 203 13.21 -6.80 -5.87
CA GLY A 203 12.18 -5.81 -5.60
C GLY A 203 12.65 -4.40 -5.97
N ILE A 204 11.72 -3.53 -6.33
CA ILE A 204 12.03 -2.16 -6.79
C ILE A 204 11.55 -1.06 -5.85
N GLY A 205 11.03 -1.45 -4.69
CA GLY A 205 10.55 -0.50 -3.68
C GLY A 205 9.54 -1.10 -2.71
N VAL A 206 8.81 -0.22 -2.03
CA VAL A 206 7.85 -0.57 -0.97
C VAL A 206 6.56 0.23 -1.10
N ILE A 207 5.44 -0.38 -0.77
CA ILE A 207 4.16 0.32 -0.52
C ILE A 207 3.95 0.32 0.99
N SER A 208 4.34 1.41 1.62
CA SER A 208 4.67 1.58 3.03
C SER A 208 3.49 2.08 3.88
N VAL A 209 3.47 1.69 5.14
CA VAL A 209 2.61 2.26 6.20
C VAL A 209 3.35 3.34 6.99
N LEU A 210 4.63 3.12 7.31
CA LEU A 210 5.46 4.08 8.05
C LEU A 210 5.56 5.44 7.34
N SER A 211 5.54 5.43 6.01
CA SER A 211 5.60 6.64 5.18
C SER A 211 4.43 7.61 5.40
N ASN A 212 3.32 7.21 6.04
CA ASN A 212 2.23 8.14 6.36
C ASN A 212 2.69 9.37 7.17
N PHE A 213 3.73 9.24 7.99
CA PHE A 213 4.34 10.34 8.73
C PHE A 213 5.86 10.46 8.54
N LEU A 214 6.49 9.51 7.85
CA LEU A 214 7.93 9.53 7.52
C LEU A 214 8.18 9.25 6.01
N PRO A 215 7.55 10.01 5.09
CA PRO A 215 7.68 9.75 3.65
C PRO A 215 9.13 9.84 3.19
N GLY A 216 9.87 10.88 3.59
CA GLY A 216 11.26 11.08 3.20
C GLY A 216 12.23 10.02 3.74
N VAL A 217 11.93 9.39 4.89
CA VAL A 217 12.73 8.28 5.42
C VAL A 217 12.58 7.05 4.52
N MET A 218 11.34 6.72 4.15
CA MET A 218 11.07 5.54 3.32
C MET A 218 11.58 5.74 1.89
N HIS A 219 11.40 6.93 1.32
CA HIS A 219 12.01 7.31 0.06
C HIS A 219 13.53 7.14 0.09
N LYS A 220 14.20 7.77 1.08
CA LYS A 220 15.66 7.72 1.19
C LYS A 220 16.16 6.29 1.35
N MET A 221 15.54 5.47 2.18
CA MET A 221 15.94 4.07 2.37
C MET A 221 15.92 3.28 1.05
N CYS A 222 14.89 3.47 0.24
CA CYS A 222 14.80 2.84 -1.07
C CYS A 222 15.81 3.43 -2.06
N ALA A 223 15.97 4.75 -2.10
CA ALA A 223 16.93 5.44 -2.97
C ALA A 223 18.37 4.99 -2.70
N GLU A 224 18.81 4.97 -1.43
CA GLU A 224 20.14 4.48 -1.05
C GLU A 224 20.38 3.05 -1.57
N TYR A 225 19.38 2.17 -1.44
CA TYR A 225 19.51 0.82 -1.97
C TYR A 225 19.68 0.80 -3.49
N LEU A 226 18.82 1.54 -4.22
CA LEU A 226 18.81 1.58 -5.68
C LEU A 226 20.07 2.23 -6.27
N GLU A 227 20.69 3.14 -5.54
CA GLU A 227 21.97 3.79 -5.88
C GLU A 227 23.18 2.92 -5.55
N GLY A 228 23.00 1.76 -4.91
CA GLY A 228 24.05 0.82 -4.55
C GLY A 228 24.61 0.99 -3.13
N HIS A 229 24.11 1.95 -2.36
CA HIS A 229 24.48 2.18 -0.95
C HIS A 229 23.72 1.21 -0.03
N THR A 230 23.82 -0.09 -0.32
CA THR A 230 23.01 -1.14 0.32
C THR A 230 23.21 -1.24 1.82
N LYS A 231 24.41 -0.88 2.33
CA LYS A 231 24.69 -0.85 3.76
C LYS A 231 23.92 0.26 4.46
N ASP A 232 23.86 1.46 3.89
CA ASP A 232 23.15 2.60 4.47
C ASP A 232 21.64 2.34 4.48
N ALA A 233 21.09 1.75 3.42
CA ALA A 233 19.71 1.30 3.37
C ALA A 233 19.40 0.27 4.47
N ALA A 234 20.29 -0.71 4.70
CA ALA A 234 20.13 -1.73 5.74
C ALA A 234 20.20 -1.12 7.15
N GLU A 235 21.10 -0.17 7.39
CA GLU A 235 21.19 0.56 8.66
C GLU A 235 19.91 1.36 8.94
N MET A 236 19.35 2.02 7.92
CA MET A 236 18.05 2.70 8.04
C MET A 236 16.93 1.71 8.36
N GLN A 237 16.84 0.57 7.66
CA GLN A 237 15.87 -0.49 7.95
C GLN A 237 15.95 -0.95 9.41
N ILE A 238 17.16 -1.25 9.91
CA ILE A 238 17.41 -1.70 11.28
C ILE A 238 17.03 -0.61 12.30
N LYS A 239 17.38 0.64 12.02
CA LYS A 239 17.05 1.78 12.88
C LYS A 239 15.55 1.91 13.15
N TYR A 240 14.72 1.70 12.13
CA TYR A 240 13.27 1.92 12.22
C TYR A 240 12.46 0.65 12.41
N VAL A 241 13.07 -0.57 12.40
CA VAL A 241 12.34 -1.84 12.46
C VAL A 241 11.43 -1.95 13.69
N GLY A 242 11.86 -1.45 14.83
CA GLY A 242 11.04 -1.44 16.04
C GLY A 242 9.75 -0.63 15.89
N LEU A 243 9.82 0.53 15.23
CA LEU A 243 8.67 1.36 14.94
C LEU A 243 7.80 0.74 13.83
N MET A 244 8.40 0.21 12.76
CA MET A 244 7.70 -0.53 11.71
C MET A 244 6.83 -1.65 12.30
N ASN A 245 7.41 -2.46 13.20
CA ASN A 245 6.68 -3.55 13.86
C ASN A 245 5.58 -3.03 14.81
N ALA A 246 5.82 -1.92 15.52
CA ALA A 246 4.81 -1.32 16.39
C ALA A 246 3.58 -0.83 15.62
N LEU A 247 3.74 -0.39 14.36
CA LEU A 247 2.62 -0.02 13.48
C LEU A 247 1.76 -1.21 13.02
N PHE A 248 2.17 -2.43 13.32
CA PHE A 248 1.43 -3.67 13.07
C PHE A 248 1.17 -4.47 14.36
N SER A 249 1.33 -3.84 15.55
CA SER A 249 1.02 -4.46 16.84
C SER A 249 -0.47 -4.67 17.07
N ASP A 250 -1.30 -4.03 16.27
CA ASP A 250 -2.74 -4.22 16.15
C ASP A 250 -3.13 -4.18 14.66
N VAL A 251 -4.41 -4.35 14.35
CA VAL A 251 -4.91 -4.36 12.97
C VAL A 251 -4.64 -3.01 12.28
N ASN A 252 -3.78 -3.01 11.26
CA ASN A 252 -3.57 -1.83 10.42
C ASN A 252 -4.90 -1.41 9.74
N PRO A 253 -5.32 -0.11 9.81
CA PRO A 253 -4.54 1.09 10.11
C PRO A 253 -4.63 1.63 11.56
N ILE A 254 -5.12 0.87 12.53
CA ILE A 254 -5.33 1.38 13.89
C ILE A 254 -4.03 1.99 14.45
N PRO A 255 -2.86 1.28 14.49
CA PRO A 255 -1.65 1.85 15.08
C PRO A 255 -1.09 3.05 14.32
N VAL A 256 -1.15 3.07 12.98
CA VAL A 256 -0.62 4.20 12.22
C VAL A 256 -1.46 5.46 12.41
N LYS A 257 -2.79 5.36 12.47
CA LYS A 257 -3.65 6.51 12.78
C LYS A 257 -3.42 6.99 14.21
N GLU A 258 -3.26 6.07 15.15
CA GLU A 258 -2.93 6.42 16.54
C GLU A 258 -1.57 7.15 16.65
N ALA A 259 -0.51 6.64 15.96
CA ALA A 259 0.78 7.31 15.90
C ALA A 259 0.67 8.72 15.31
N MET A 260 -0.05 8.87 14.21
CA MET A 260 -0.28 10.17 13.57
C MET A 260 -1.02 11.13 14.50
N ASN A 261 -2.03 10.66 15.24
CA ASN A 261 -2.76 11.47 16.21
C ASN A 261 -1.86 11.90 17.38
N MET A 262 -0.99 11.01 17.89
CA MET A 262 0.01 11.36 18.92
C MET A 262 0.99 12.42 18.44
N LEU A 263 1.29 12.43 17.14
CA LEU A 263 2.18 13.41 16.49
C LEU A 263 1.45 14.72 16.10
N GLY A 264 0.15 14.84 16.39
CA GLY A 264 -0.65 16.03 16.04
C GLY A 264 -1.02 16.11 14.56
N LEU A 265 -0.98 14.99 13.83
CA LEU A 265 -1.25 14.94 12.38
C LEU A 265 -2.72 14.69 12.03
N GLU A 266 -3.61 14.75 13.00
CA GLU A 266 -5.08 14.77 12.83
C GLU A 266 -5.64 13.68 11.90
N ALA A 267 -5.16 12.42 12.06
CA ALA A 267 -5.66 11.28 11.29
C ALA A 267 -7.13 10.94 11.65
N GLY A 268 -7.56 11.32 12.84
CA GLY A 268 -8.89 10.97 13.38
C GLY A 268 -9.04 9.49 13.74
N PRO A 269 -10.24 9.05 14.10
CA PRO A 269 -10.53 7.65 14.45
C PRO A 269 -10.57 6.75 13.22
N CYS A 270 -10.52 5.44 13.43
CA CYS A 270 -10.96 4.46 12.44
C CYS A 270 -12.48 4.28 12.51
N ARG A 271 -13.10 3.86 11.39
CA ARG A 271 -14.50 3.40 11.39
C ARG A 271 -14.61 1.98 11.94
N LEU A 272 -15.71 1.66 12.63
CA LEU A 272 -16.04 0.27 12.98
C LEU A 272 -16.04 -0.62 11.70
N PRO A 273 -15.59 -1.88 11.79
CA PRO A 273 -15.31 -2.65 13.01
C PRO A 273 -13.95 -2.38 13.67
N LEU A 274 -13.12 -1.48 13.12
CA LEU A 274 -11.83 -1.15 13.70
C LEU A 274 -12.05 -0.31 14.96
N TYR A 275 -11.51 -0.77 16.08
CA TYR A 275 -11.70 -0.19 17.41
C TYR A 275 -10.36 0.38 17.93
N PRO A 276 -10.36 1.44 18.74
CA PRO A 276 -9.13 2.01 19.27
C PRO A 276 -8.23 1.00 19.98
N MET A 277 -6.93 1.24 19.93
CA MET A 277 -5.93 0.40 20.60
C MET A 277 -6.20 0.29 22.11
N GLU A 278 -5.94 -0.88 22.67
CA GLU A 278 -5.84 -1.08 24.11
C GLU A 278 -4.75 -0.18 24.71
N SER A 279 -5.00 0.38 25.92
CA SER A 279 -4.10 1.37 26.53
C SER A 279 -2.65 0.89 26.65
N ALA A 280 -2.43 -0.39 26.97
CA ALA A 280 -1.07 -0.96 27.07
C ALA A 280 -0.36 -1.05 25.73
N ALA A 281 -1.07 -1.40 24.65
CA ALA A 281 -0.52 -1.44 23.30
C ALA A 281 -0.24 -0.02 22.78
N ARG A 282 -1.13 0.91 23.08
CA ARG A 282 -0.97 2.33 22.76
C ARG A 282 0.29 2.93 23.41
N GLU A 283 0.54 2.61 24.70
CA GLU A 283 1.75 3.10 25.37
C GLU A 283 3.03 2.52 24.79
N LYS A 284 3.05 1.24 24.42
CA LYS A 284 4.19 0.63 23.71
C LYS A 284 4.48 1.32 22.36
N LEU A 285 3.43 1.70 21.63
CA LEU A 285 3.59 2.47 20.39
C LEU A 285 4.20 3.85 20.69
N ARG A 286 3.73 4.52 21.75
CA ARG A 286 4.27 5.80 22.21
C ARG A 286 5.75 5.71 22.58
N GLU A 287 6.15 4.66 23.32
CA GLU A 287 7.56 4.39 23.65
C GLU A 287 8.42 4.29 22.38
N LYS A 288 7.95 3.59 21.33
CA LYS A 288 8.69 3.49 20.06
C LYS A 288 8.82 4.83 19.33
N LEU A 289 7.81 5.69 19.41
CA LEU A 289 7.91 7.06 18.87
C LEU A 289 8.94 7.90 19.65
N ILE A 290 9.03 7.73 20.97
CA ILE A 290 10.04 8.38 21.83
C ILE A 290 11.44 7.85 21.49
N GLU A 291 11.63 6.53 21.42
CA GLU A 291 12.91 5.91 21.06
C GLU A 291 13.45 6.42 19.71
N CYS A 292 12.57 6.70 18.76
CA CYS A 292 12.92 7.26 17.47
C CYS A 292 13.04 8.80 17.47
N GLY A 293 12.77 9.47 18.60
CA GLY A 293 12.91 10.92 18.77
C GLY A 293 11.76 11.75 18.19
N PHE A 294 10.60 11.16 17.95
CA PHE A 294 9.43 11.86 17.43
C PHE A 294 8.50 12.42 18.52
N LEU A 295 8.57 11.88 19.72
CA LEU A 295 7.90 12.37 20.93
C LEU A 295 8.90 12.59 22.06
N LYS A 296 8.44 13.36 23.09
CA LYS A 296 9.20 13.62 24.32
C LYS A 296 8.60 12.83 25.50
#